data_889fe6f096b01e9b9a7808bc55176102
#
_entry.id   889fe6f096b01e9b9a7808bc55176102
#
_cell.length_a   1.000
_cell.length_b   1.000
_cell.length_c   1.000
_cell.angle_alpha   90.00
_cell.angle_beta   90.00
_cell.angle_gamma   90.00
#
_symmetry.space_group_name_H-M   'P 1'
#
loop_
_entity.id
_entity.type
_entity.pdbx_description
1 polymer ?
#
loop_
_entity_poly.entity_id
_entity_poly.type
_entity_poly.pdbx_seq_one_letter_code
_entity_poly.pdbx_strand_id
1 'polypeptide(L)'
;VEEIKMPFTKFQILCKLVAKAIRAYSRTNKIQAEHFQKMLEETIDAYNTRDKLTFTNDVTQNVVNDVYDIVSYKINGLSNKLLDILKELKTDSEKFKVLGITFEEKAFFDVLVEVRDKHGFEYADDRCIELAKKIKALIDDTAIYADWLNNDNLKSKLASQLTFLLYKEGYPPQWDEEVFQKVLEQVENYKKHE
;
A
#
# COMPACT_ATOMS: atom_id res chain seq x y z
N VAL A 1 -20.00 12.45 -5.59
CA VAL A 1 -19.52 11.67 -6.77
C VAL A 1 -20.67 10.96 -7.47
N GLU A 2 -21.71 10.55 -6.72
CA GLU A 2 -22.92 9.90 -7.30
C GLU A 2 -23.73 10.83 -8.22
N GLU A 3 -23.62 12.15 -8.03
CA GLU A 3 -24.33 13.14 -8.87
C GLU A 3 -23.64 13.43 -10.21
N ILE A 4 -22.41 12.91 -10.44
CA ILE A 4 -21.69 13.12 -11.70
C ILE A 4 -22.25 12.20 -12.77
N LYS A 5 -22.97 12.76 -13.71
CA LYS A 5 -23.63 12.01 -14.80
C LYS A 5 -22.68 11.54 -15.90
N MET A 6 -21.45 12.09 -15.99
CA MET A 6 -20.48 11.74 -17.03
C MET A 6 -19.53 10.63 -16.51
N PRO A 7 -19.62 9.37 -17.01
CA PRO A 7 -18.83 8.25 -16.48
C PRO A 7 -17.32 8.46 -16.60
N PHE A 8 -16.86 9.10 -17.66
CA PHE A 8 -15.43 9.42 -17.86
C PHE A 8 -14.89 10.37 -16.79
N THR A 9 -15.63 11.44 -16.48
CA THR A 9 -15.24 12.41 -15.45
C THR A 9 -15.26 11.78 -14.06
N LYS A 10 -16.27 10.95 -13.79
CA LYS A 10 -16.37 10.19 -12.53
C LYS A 10 -15.14 9.30 -12.33
N PHE A 11 -14.75 8.54 -13.35
CA PHE A 11 -13.58 7.68 -13.30
C PHE A 11 -12.30 8.47 -13.00
N GLN A 12 -12.05 9.56 -13.73
CA GLN A 12 -10.86 10.40 -13.54
C GLN A 12 -10.79 11.02 -12.14
N ILE A 13 -11.92 11.48 -11.60
CA ILE A 13 -11.98 12.02 -10.23
C ILE A 13 -11.66 10.92 -9.22
N LEU A 14 -12.24 9.73 -9.39
CA LEU A 14 -11.97 8.59 -8.50
C LEU A 14 -10.50 8.18 -8.53
N CYS A 15 -9.86 8.10 -9.70
CA CYS A 15 -8.43 7.82 -9.80
C CYS A 15 -7.59 8.81 -8.97
N LYS A 16 -7.90 10.11 -9.06
CA LYS A 16 -7.19 11.15 -8.28
C LYS A 16 -7.41 11.00 -6.77
N LEU A 17 -8.63 10.66 -6.35
CA LEU A 17 -8.95 10.44 -4.93
C LEU A 17 -8.26 9.20 -4.38
N VAL A 18 -8.29 8.08 -5.12
CA VAL A 18 -7.58 6.85 -4.74
C VAL A 18 -6.08 7.10 -4.64
N ALA A 19 -5.46 7.72 -5.66
CA ALA A 19 -4.04 8.04 -5.63
C ALA A 19 -3.65 8.96 -4.46
N LYS A 20 -4.52 9.92 -4.10
CA LYS A 20 -4.30 10.78 -2.92
C LYS A 20 -4.36 9.99 -1.62
N ALA A 21 -5.32 9.08 -1.48
CA ALA A 21 -5.46 8.23 -0.30
C ALA A 21 -4.27 7.29 -0.14
N ILE A 22 -3.83 6.63 -1.22
CA ILE A 22 -2.65 5.76 -1.24
C ILE A 22 -1.40 6.55 -0.83
N ARG A 23 -1.20 7.75 -1.38
CA ARG A 23 -0.06 8.61 -1.03
C ARG A 23 -0.07 9.03 0.44
N ALA A 24 -1.24 9.31 1.01
CA ALA A 24 -1.34 9.60 2.43
C ALA A 24 -0.97 8.37 3.28
N TYR A 25 -1.45 7.20 2.88
CA TYR A 25 -1.18 5.95 3.58
C TYR A 25 0.29 5.52 3.48
N SER A 26 0.96 5.78 2.35
CA SER A 26 2.37 5.40 2.12
C SER A 26 3.35 6.06 3.11
N ARG A 27 2.97 7.18 3.70
CA ARG A 27 3.81 7.86 4.69
C ARG A 27 4.05 7.02 5.94
N THR A 28 3.06 6.22 6.34
CA THR A 28 3.17 5.34 7.50
C THR A 28 3.43 3.90 7.10
N ASN A 29 2.71 3.39 6.10
CA ASN A 29 2.75 1.99 5.69
C ASN A 29 3.08 1.89 4.20
N LYS A 30 4.38 1.80 3.89
CA LYS A 30 4.90 1.76 2.52
C LYS A 30 4.41 0.51 1.79
N ILE A 31 4.50 -0.65 2.43
CA ILE A 31 4.27 -1.95 1.81
C ILE A 31 2.81 -2.13 1.37
N GLN A 32 1.87 -1.80 2.25
CA GLN A 32 0.44 -1.85 1.91
C GLN A 32 0.06 -0.78 0.87
N ALA A 33 0.68 0.40 0.92
CA ALA A 33 0.47 1.42 -0.09
C ALA A 33 0.95 0.97 -1.48
N GLU A 34 2.06 0.23 -1.59
CA GLU A 34 2.54 -0.37 -2.84
C GLU A 34 1.53 -1.38 -3.40
N HIS A 35 0.93 -2.21 -2.54
CA HIS A 35 -0.14 -3.13 -2.94
C HIS A 35 -1.34 -2.38 -3.54
N PHE A 36 -1.86 -1.35 -2.85
CA PHE A 36 -2.98 -0.54 -3.38
C PHE A 36 -2.61 0.26 -4.62
N GLN A 37 -1.37 0.70 -4.75
CA GLN A 37 -0.87 1.37 -5.94
C GLN A 37 -0.92 0.44 -7.16
N LYS A 38 -0.52 -0.82 -7.01
CA LYS A 38 -0.61 -1.82 -8.06
C LYS A 38 -2.06 -2.06 -8.49
N MET A 39 -3.00 -2.19 -7.55
CA MET A 39 -4.42 -2.34 -7.87
C MET A 39 -4.98 -1.13 -8.66
N LEU A 40 -4.55 0.09 -8.30
CA LEU A 40 -4.91 1.31 -9.02
C LEU A 40 -4.36 1.30 -10.45
N GLU A 41 -3.08 0.94 -10.63
CA GLU A 41 -2.43 0.86 -11.94
C GLU A 41 -3.11 -0.15 -12.85
N GLU A 42 -3.39 -1.37 -12.36
CA GLU A 42 -4.14 -2.39 -13.09
C GLU A 42 -5.53 -1.89 -13.53
N THR A 43 -6.21 -1.09 -12.69
CA THR A 43 -7.52 -0.52 -13.01
C THR A 43 -7.40 0.59 -14.07
N ILE A 44 -6.35 1.41 -14.01
CA ILE A 44 -6.06 2.44 -15.01
C ILE A 44 -5.69 1.79 -16.35
N ASP A 45 -4.89 0.74 -16.34
CA ASP A 45 -4.50 0.00 -17.55
C ASP A 45 -5.71 -0.64 -18.22
N ALA A 46 -6.61 -1.25 -17.44
CA ALA A 46 -7.88 -1.77 -17.96
C ALA A 46 -8.76 -0.66 -18.57
N TYR A 47 -8.71 0.56 -18.02
CA TYR A 47 -9.39 1.70 -18.60
C TYR A 47 -8.74 2.15 -19.92
N ASN A 48 -7.41 2.19 -20.00
CA ASN A 48 -6.67 2.65 -21.18
C ASN A 48 -6.72 1.63 -22.33
N THR A 49 -6.76 0.34 -22.02
CA THR A 49 -6.80 -0.77 -22.99
C THR A 49 -8.23 -1.17 -23.39
N ARG A 50 -9.27 -0.50 -22.82
CA ARG A 50 -10.65 -0.75 -23.27
C ARG A 50 -10.76 -0.54 -24.77
N ASP A 51 -11.53 -1.41 -25.43
CA ASP A 51 -11.74 -1.38 -26.86
C ASP A 51 -12.08 0.03 -27.33
N LYS A 52 -11.22 0.59 -28.17
CA LYS A 52 -11.54 1.80 -28.93
C LYS A 52 -12.51 1.38 -30.01
N LEU A 53 -13.78 1.72 -29.84
CA LEU A 53 -14.79 1.46 -30.84
C LEU A 53 -14.42 2.27 -32.10
N THR A 54 -14.02 1.56 -33.14
CA THR A 54 -13.79 2.13 -34.48
C THR A 54 -15.15 2.20 -35.17
N PHE A 55 -15.65 3.42 -35.35
CA PHE A 55 -16.85 3.65 -36.13
C PHE A 55 -16.50 3.57 -37.62
N THR A 56 -17.19 2.73 -38.38
CA THR A 56 -17.20 2.79 -39.83
C THR A 56 -18.22 3.85 -40.27
N ASN A 57 -18.06 4.41 -41.46
CA ASN A 57 -18.81 5.59 -41.96
C ASN A 57 -20.34 5.42 -42.05
N ASP A 58 -20.90 4.23 -41.77
CA ASP A 58 -22.34 3.90 -41.84
C ASP A 58 -23.01 3.80 -40.46
N VAL A 59 -22.55 4.54 -39.48
CA VAL A 59 -23.10 4.48 -38.11
C VAL A 59 -24.41 5.26 -38.03
N THR A 60 -25.51 4.55 -37.75
CA THR A 60 -26.81 5.16 -37.45
C THR A 60 -26.85 5.69 -36.01
N GLN A 61 -27.77 6.63 -35.71
CA GLN A 61 -27.94 7.21 -34.36
C GLN A 61 -28.21 6.14 -33.29
N ASN A 62 -28.92 5.06 -33.64
CA ASN A 62 -29.18 3.96 -32.71
C ASN A 62 -27.89 3.22 -32.33
N VAL A 63 -27.00 2.96 -33.29
CA VAL A 63 -25.70 2.33 -33.03
C VAL A 63 -24.84 3.22 -32.14
N VAL A 64 -24.88 4.54 -32.29
CA VAL A 64 -24.16 5.48 -31.41
C VAL A 64 -24.65 5.38 -29.97
N ASN A 65 -25.98 5.28 -29.76
CA ASN A 65 -26.55 5.15 -28.41
C ASN A 65 -26.17 3.80 -27.78
N ASP A 66 -26.29 2.69 -28.50
CA ASP A 66 -25.90 1.35 -28.01
C ASP A 66 -24.43 1.27 -27.62
N VAL A 67 -23.57 1.86 -28.45
CA VAL A 67 -22.13 1.96 -28.18
C VAL A 67 -21.84 2.81 -26.94
N TYR A 68 -22.50 3.95 -26.78
CA TYR A 68 -22.36 4.81 -25.60
C TYR A 68 -22.75 4.04 -24.33
N ASP A 69 -23.85 3.30 -24.36
CA ASP A 69 -24.33 2.52 -23.21
C ASP A 69 -23.36 1.41 -22.83
N ILE A 70 -22.82 0.67 -23.80
CA ILE A 70 -21.80 -0.38 -23.57
C ILE A 70 -20.53 0.22 -22.96
N VAL A 71 -20.02 1.31 -23.50
CA VAL A 71 -18.81 2.00 -22.98
C VAL A 71 -19.07 2.55 -21.59
N SER A 72 -20.21 3.17 -21.37
CA SER A 72 -20.61 3.70 -20.06
C SER A 72 -20.72 2.60 -19.01
N TYR A 73 -21.28 1.43 -19.36
CA TYR A 73 -21.34 0.28 -18.48
C TYR A 73 -19.95 -0.22 -18.09
N LYS A 74 -19.03 -0.39 -19.05
CA LYS A 74 -17.65 -0.80 -18.79
C LYS A 74 -16.92 0.19 -17.85
N ILE A 75 -17.07 1.51 -18.11
CA ILE A 75 -16.45 2.55 -17.29
C ILE A 75 -17.04 2.59 -15.86
N ASN A 76 -18.34 2.37 -15.72
CA ASN A 76 -18.98 2.28 -14.40
C ASN A 76 -18.45 1.06 -13.61
N GLY A 77 -18.23 -0.08 -14.27
CA GLY A 77 -17.59 -1.25 -13.66
C GLY A 77 -16.18 -0.93 -13.12
N LEU A 78 -15.35 -0.23 -13.90
CA LEU A 78 -14.01 0.20 -13.46
C LEU A 78 -14.09 1.25 -12.35
N SER A 79 -15.06 2.15 -12.38
CA SER A 79 -15.30 3.12 -11.31
C SER A 79 -15.67 2.43 -9.99
N ASN A 80 -16.43 1.34 -10.05
CA ASN A 80 -16.76 0.54 -8.86
C ASN A 80 -15.51 -0.14 -8.30
N LYS A 81 -14.60 -0.65 -9.13
CA LYS A 81 -13.31 -1.19 -8.67
C LYS A 81 -12.49 -0.14 -7.91
N LEU A 82 -12.47 1.11 -8.38
CA LEU A 82 -11.81 2.21 -7.65
C LEU A 82 -12.44 2.49 -6.28
N LEU A 83 -13.77 2.40 -6.18
CA LEU A 83 -14.47 2.52 -4.89
C LEU A 83 -14.14 1.34 -3.97
N ASP A 84 -14.01 0.14 -4.51
CA ASP A 84 -13.62 -1.04 -3.71
C ASP A 84 -12.19 -0.91 -3.19
N ILE A 85 -11.25 -0.43 -4.00
CA ILE A 85 -9.88 -0.09 -3.53
C ILE A 85 -9.93 0.88 -2.34
N LEU A 86 -10.75 1.93 -2.40
CA LEU A 86 -10.90 2.88 -1.29
C LEU A 86 -11.48 2.23 -0.03
N LYS A 87 -12.45 1.32 -0.18
CA LYS A 87 -13.05 0.58 0.96
C LYS A 87 -12.03 -0.36 1.58
N GLU A 88 -11.29 -1.10 0.76
CA GLU A 88 -10.24 -2.02 1.22
C GLU A 88 -9.12 -1.26 1.94
N LEU A 89 -8.64 -0.16 1.37
CA LEU A 89 -7.64 0.70 2.00
C LEU A 89 -8.12 1.24 3.35
N LYS A 90 -9.39 1.68 3.44
CA LYS A 90 -9.98 2.11 4.69
C LYS A 90 -10.00 0.97 5.71
N THR A 91 -10.50 -0.19 5.30
CA THR A 91 -10.57 -1.38 6.18
C THR A 91 -9.18 -1.78 6.65
N ASP A 92 -8.20 -1.82 5.74
CA ASP A 92 -6.83 -2.16 6.06
C ASP A 92 -6.21 -1.14 7.03
N SER A 93 -6.42 0.15 6.81
CA SER A 93 -5.93 1.21 7.69
C SER A 93 -6.49 1.16 9.12
N GLU A 94 -7.58 0.43 9.35
CA GLU A 94 -8.23 0.26 10.66
C GLU A 94 -7.93 -1.09 11.34
N LYS A 95 -7.25 -2.03 10.65
CA LYS A 95 -6.92 -3.37 11.19
C LYS A 95 -6.11 -3.34 12.47
N PHE A 96 -5.33 -2.28 12.71
CA PHE A 96 -4.55 -2.15 13.94
C PHE A 96 -5.41 -2.25 15.21
N LYS A 97 -6.67 -1.80 15.15
CA LYS A 97 -7.63 -1.87 16.28
C LYS A 97 -7.95 -3.31 16.66
N VAL A 98 -8.10 -4.19 15.66
CA VAL A 98 -8.39 -5.62 15.86
C VAL A 98 -7.15 -6.36 16.36
N LEU A 99 -5.96 -5.97 15.87
CA LEU A 99 -4.68 -6.56 16.28
C LEU A 99 -4.23 -6.10 17.68
N GLY A 100 -4.88 -5.08 18.26
CA GLY A 100 -4.51 -4.54 19.58
C GLY A 100 -3.13 -3.86 19.60
N ILE A 101 -2.76 -3.21 18.48
CA ILE A 101 -1.50 -2.48 18.29
C ILE A 101 -1.80 -1.04 17.84
N THR A 102 -0.78 -0.20 17.74
CA THR A 102 -0.93 1.15 17.18
C THR A 102 -0.94 1.12 15.65
N PHE A 103 -1.34 2.23 15.04
CA PHE A 103 -1.33 2.38 13.58
C PHE A 103 0.10 2.27 13.00
N GLU A 104 1.08 2.79 13.72
CA GLU A 104 2.50 2.73 13.37
C GLU A 104 3.06 1.31 13.52
N GLU A 105 2.74 0.63 14.61
CA GLU A 105 3.14 -0.78 14.83
C GLU A 105 2.58 -1.70 13.75
N LYS A 106 1.36 -1.39 13.25
CA LYS A 106 0.79 -2.14 12.12
C LYS A 106 1.67 -2.07 10.87
N ALA A 107 2.29 -0.95 10.59
CA ALA A 107 3.17 -0.84 9.41
C ALA A 107 4.37 -1.79 9.50
N PHE A 108 4.93 -2.00 10.70
CA PHE A 108 6.00 -2.99 10.92
C PHE A 108 5.47 -4.42 10.91
N PHE A 109 4.29 -4.65 11.47
CA PHE A 109 3.62 -5.95 11.39
C PHE A 109 3.39 -6.37 9.93
N ASP A 110 2.86 -5.47 9.09
CA ASP A 110 2.56 -5.77 7.69
C ASP A 110 3.82 -6.12 6.89
N VAL A 111 4.95 -5.41 7.09
CA VAL A 111 6.20 -5.78 6.42
C VAL A 111 6.73 -7.12 6.89
N LEU A 112 6.64 -7.44 8.18
CA LEU A 112 7.07 -8.73 8.71
C LEU A 112 6.24 -9.87 8.10
N VAL A 113 4.92 -9.72 8.05
CA VAL A 113 4.02 -10.73 7.46
C VAL A 113 4.29 -10.89 5.97
N GLU A 114 4.39 -9.81 5.19
CA GLU A 114 4.63 -9.90 3.75
C GLU A 114 5.98 -10.55 3.43
N VAL A 115 7.03 -10.18 4.15
CA VAL A 115 8.36 -10.77 3.95
C VAL A 115 8.35 -12.25 4.32
N ARG A 116 7.75 -12.63 5.44
CA ARG A 116 7.56 -14.01 5.84
C ARG A 116 6.88 -14.83 4.74
N ASP A 117 5.77 -14.33 4.24
CA ASP A 117 4.95 -15.02 3.24
C ASP A 117 5.68 -15.11 1.88
N LYS A 118 6.38 -14.06 1.48
CA LYS A 118 7.19 -14.02 0.26
C LYS A 118 8.34 -15.03 0.29
N HIS A 119 9.04 -15.15 1.41
CA HIS A 119 10.19 -16.03 1.57
C HIS A 119 9.80 -17.42 2.06
N GLY A 120 8.54 -17.65 2.41
CA GLY A 120 7.97 -18.96 2.73
C GLY A 120 8.50 -19.59 4.01
N PHE A 121 8.87 -18.82 5.03
CA PHE A 121 9.27 -19.34 6.33
C PHE A 121 8.16 -19.22 7.38
N GLU A 122 8.22 -20.10 8.39
CA GLU A 122 7.24 -20.09 9.46
C GLU A 122 7.62 -19.09 10.56
N TYR A 123 6.70 -18.17 10.87
CA TYR A 123 6.78 -17.26 12.00
C TYR A 123 5.36 -16.82 12.36
N ALA A 124 4.91 -17.12 13.57
CA ALA A 124 3.52 -16.93 13.96
C ALA A 124 3.11 -15.43 13.99
N ASP A 125 1.84 -15.13 13.70
CA ASP A 125 1.34 -13.73 13.63
C ASP A 125 1.44 -13.01 14.98
N ASP A 126 1.21 -13.68 16.11
CA ASP A 126 1.39 -13.13 17.45
C ASP A 126 2.85 -12.73 17.71
N ARG A 127 3.80 -13.51 17.22
CA ARG A 127 5.23 -13.17 17.27
C ARG A 127 5.56 -11.98 16.36
N CYS A 128 4.94 -11.89 15.17
CA CYS A 128 5.05 -10.70 14.30
C CYS A 128 4.53 -9.45 15.02
N ILE A 129 3.40 -9.55 15.74
CA ILE A 129 2.84 -8.45 16.53
C ILE A 129 3.83 -7.97 17.60
N GLU A 130 4.37 -8.90 18.39
CA GLU A 130 5.33 -8.57 19.44
C GLU A 130 6.65 -8.00 18.88
N LEU A 131 7.11 -8.55 17.75
CA LEU A 131 8.30 -8.03 17.07
C LEU A 131 8.06 -6.62 16.51
N ALA A 132 6.90 -6.36 15.93
CA ALA A 132 6.51 -5.02 15.44
C ALA A 132 6.52 -3.97 16.56
N LYS A 133 6.01 -4.31 17.75
CA LYS A 133 6.09 -3.44 18.95
C LYS A 133 7.54 -3.17 19.36
N LYS A 134 8.39 -4.20 19.36
CA LYS A 134 9.81 -4.07 19.71
C LYS A 134 10.57 -3.21 18.70
N ILE A 135 10.28 -3.34 17.41
CA ILE A 135 10.84 -2.50 16.36
C ILE A 135 10.43 -1.04 16.58
N LYS A 136 9.15 -0.78 16.83
CA LYS A 136 8.65 0.58 17.09
C LYS A 136 9.34 1.19 18.33
N ALA A 137 9.43 0.44 19.42
CA ALA A 137 10.11 0.89 20.64
C ALA A 137 11.61 1.22 20.39
N LEU A 138 12.31 0.38 19.61
CA LEU A 138 13.70 0.60 19.22
C LEU A 138 13.86 1.91 18.43
N ILE A 139 12.91 2.19 17.53
CA ILE A 139 12.91 3.40 16.73
C ILE A 139 12.69 4.63 17.62
N ASP A 140 11.71 4.56 18.53
CA ASP A 140 11.38 5.66 19.44
C ASP A 140 12.57 5.99 20.35
N ASP A 141 13.27 5.01 20.89
CA ASP A 141 14.48 5.19 21.69
C ASP A 141 15.62 5.86 20.89
N THR A 142 15.69 5.60 19.59
CA THR A 142 16.71 6.17 18.69
C THR A 142 16.32 7.58 18.20
N ALA A 143 15.03 7.90 18.21
CA ALA A 143 14.45 9.17 17.72
C ALA A 143 14.78 10.40 18.56
N ILE A 144 15.48 10.27 19.68
CA ILE A 144 15.93 11.39 20.51
C ILE A 144 16.82 12.39 19.72
N TYR A 145 17.33 11.97 18.56
CA TYR A 145 18.19 12.79 17.72
C TYR A 145 17.44 13.29 16.48
N ALA A 146 17.06 14.57 16.48
CA ALA A 146 16.24 15.21 15.43
C ALA A 146 16.82 15.15 14.00
N ASP A 147 18.11 14.83 13.82
CA ASP A 147 18.79 14.81 12.52
C ASP A 147 19.37 13.44 12.14
N TRP A 148 18.74 12.37 12.60
CA TRP A 148 19.27 11.02 12.37
C TRP A 148 19.29 10.62 10.87
N LEU A 149 18.35 11.14 10.05
CA LEU A 149 18.29 10.83 8.59
C LEU A 149 19.53 11.32 7.83
N ASN A 150 20.18 12.38 8.32
CA ASN A 150 21.39 12.96 7.73
C ASN A 150 22.67 12.50 8.45
N ASN A 151 22.55 11.62 9.45
CA ASN A 151 23.67 11.15 10.24
C ASN A 151 23.95 9.67 9.99
N ASP A 152 24.94 9.36 9.16
CA ASP A 152 25.29 8.00 8.78
C ASP A 152 25.72 7.13 9.98
N ASN A 153 26.27 7.70 11.03
CA ASN A 153 26.63 6.96 12.24
C ASN A 153 25.38 6.51 13.00
N LEU A 154 24.35 7.35 13.09
CA LEU A 154 23.07 7.01 13.72
C LEU A 154 22.31 5.98 12.90
N LYS A 155 22.30 6.11 11.57
CA LYS A 155 21.72 5.10 10.68
C LYS A 155 22.38 3.73 10.85
N SER A 156 23.72 3.70 10.83
CA SER A 156 24.49 2.47 11.02
C SER A 156 24.24 1.85 12.39
N LYS A 157 24.12 2.67 13.43
CA LYS A 157 23.79 2.21 14.77
C LYS A 157 22.39 1.59 14.82
N LEU A 158 21.38 2.27 14.26
CA LEU A 158 20.02 1.76 14.19
C LEU A 158 19.94 0.46 13.39
N ALA A 159 20.59 0.40 12.21
CA ALA A 159 20.68 -0.81 11.41
C ALA A 159 21.29 -1.98 12.19
N SER A 160 22.37 -1.76 12.93
CA SER A 160 23.01 -2.76 13.77
C SER A 160 22.11 -3.24 14.92
N GLN A 161 21.39 -2.31 15.56
CA GLN A 161 20.45 -2.63 16.63
C GLN A 161 19.24 -3.42 16.10
N LEU A 162 18.72 -3.03 14.91
CA LEU A 162 17.65 -3.74 14.23
C LEU A 162 18.08 -5.18 13.85
N THR A 163 19.27 -5.32 13.26
CA THR A 163 19.86 -6.63 12.96
C THR A 163 19.93 -7.53 14.20
N PHE A 164 20.44 -6.98 15.30
CA PHE A 164 20.53 -7.72 16.56
C PHE A 164 19.16 -8.11 17.12
N LEU A 165 18.18 -7.20 17.04
CA LEU A 165 16.81 -7.46 17.47
C LEU A 165 16.18 -8.58 16.65
N LEU A 166 16.23 -8.50 15.32
CA LEU A 166 15.68 -9.53 14.42
C LEU A 166 16.33 -10.89 14.67
N TYR A 167 17.66 -10.92 14.78
CA TYR A 167 18.40 -12.16 15.10
C TYR A 167 17.98 -12.77 16.44
N LYS A 168 17.88 -11.94 17.48
CA LYS A 168 17.46 -12.37 18.83
C LYS A 168 16.05 -12.96 18.85
N GLU A 169 15.15 -12.40 18.06
CA GLU A 169 13.76 -12.87 17.93
C GLU A 169 13.62 -14.04 16.94
N GLY A 170 14.71 -14.44 16.26
CA GLY A 170 14.71 -15.53 15.29
C GLY A 170 13.91 -15.19 14.02
N TYR A 171 14.03 -13.95 13.55
CA TYR A 171 13.37 -13.46 12.36
C TYR A 171 14.40 -12.86 11.36
N PRO A 172 14.56 -13.41 10.15
CA PRO A 172 14.05 -14.72 9.69
C PRO A 172 14.76 -15.87 10.43
N PRO A 173 14.23 -17.11 10.40
CA PRO A 173 14.87 -18.28 11.04
C PRO A 173 16.26 -18.59 10.51
N GLN A 174 16.49 -18.32 9.23
CA GLN A 174 17.80 -18.30 8.59
C GLN A 174 18.07 -16.88 8.09
N TRP A 175 19.27 -16.35 8.36
CA TRP A 175 19.61 -15.00 7.94
C TRP A 175 19.44 -14.79 6.43
N ASP A 176 18.73 -13.74 6.06
CA ASP A 176 18.49 -13.33 4.69
C ASP A 176 18.62 -11.78 4.60
N GLU A 177 19.56 -11.32 3.79
CA GLU A 177 19.85 -9.90 3.63
C GLU A 177 18.66 -9.14 3.01
N GLU A 178 17.92 -9.75 2.07
CA GLU A 178 16.74 -9.12 1.45
C GLU A 178 15.65 -8.86 2.50
N VAL A 179 15.43 -9.81 3.39
CA VAL A 179 14.48 -9.69 4.51
C VAL A 179 14.86 -8.51 5.40
N PHE A 180 16.13 -8.42 5.78
CA PHE A 180 16.62 -7.33 6.60
C PHE A 180 16.44 -5.97 5.93
N GLN A 181 16.81 -5.85 4.65
CA GLN A 181 16.67 -4.62 3.89
C GLN A 181 15.23 -4.14 3.79
N LYS A 182 14.27 -5.04 3.60
CA LYS A 182 12.84 -4.69 3.55
C LYS A 182 12.33 -4.12 4.87
N VAL A 183 12.72 -4.72 5.99
CA VAL A 183 12.36 -4.19 7.32
C VAL A 183 13.01 -2.83 7.54
N LEU A 184 14.29 -2.67 7.17
CA LEU A 184 15.02 -1.40 7.29
C LEU A 184 14.39 -0.29 6.42
N GLU A 185 13.99 -0.61 5.18
CA GLU A 185 13.28 0.35 4.30
C GLU A 185 11.98 0.88 4.94
N GLN A 186 11.22 0.02 5.62
CA GLN A 186 10.01 0.47 6.33
C GLN A 186 10.36 1.36 7.51
N VAL A 187 11.41 1.06 8.26
CA VAL A 187 11.92 1.90 9.36
C VAL A 187 12.32 3.28 8.85
N GLU A 188 13.08 3.34 7.76
CA GLU A 188 13.52 4.61 7.14
C GLU A 188 12.33 5.41 6.59
N ASN A 189 11.36 4.73 5.94
CA ASN A 189 10.14 5.36 5.45
C ASN A 189 9.34 5.99 6.59
N TYR A 190 9.14 5.25 7.68
CA TYR A 190 8.42 5.74 8.84
C TYR A 190 9.10 7.00 9.40
N LYS A 191 10.41 6.96 9.65
CA LYS A 191 11.16 8.08 10.18
C LYS A 191 11.22 9.31 9.28
N LYS A 192 11.16 9.13 7.97
CA LYS A 192 11.13 10.23 7.02
C LYS A 192 9.85 11.05 7.09
N HIS A 193 8.75 10.45 7.57
CA HIS A 193 7.43 11.05 7.56
C HIS A 193 6.85 11.35 8.95
N GLU A 194 7.57 10.96 10.03
CA GLU A 194 7.27 11.35 11.40
C GLU A 194 7.62 12.84 11.64
#